data_019b6dfd6100fa5271e9fe5194dab5c1
#
_entry.id   019b6dfd6100fa5271e9fe5194dab5c1
#
_cell.length_a   1.000
_cell.length_b   1.000
_cell.length_c   1.000
_cell.angle_alpha   90.00
_cell.angle_beta   90.00
_cell.angle_gamma   90.00
#
_symmetry.space_group_name_H-M   'P 1'
#
loop_
_entity.id
_entity.type
_entity.pdbx_description
1 polymer ?
#
loop_
_entity_poly.entity_id
_entity_poly.type
_entity_poly.pdbx_seq_one_letter_code
_entity_poly.pdbx_strand_id
1 'polypeptide(L)'
;MSLERTNTPGRLWIGTSGYSYTEWVNAGFYPPGTRSGQMLPLYARTFPVTELNFTWYQMPKAAAIERMRQLAPPGFRFAAKLTRTLTHEINPNQWRGQVSQYRDGIAPLVQARQLTAVLLQFPPSFSRAPQHRRYLAALLDELAGLPLAVEFRHASWATDRVFAELERRRTTLVAVDEPALPGLFPRLDVVT
;
A
#
# COMPACT_ATOMS: atom_id res chain seq x y z
N MET A 1 16.85 22.07 -22.93
CA MET A 1 15.38 21.98 -23.14
C MET A 1 14.76 21.85 -21.76
N SER A 2 14.35 22.97 -21.14
CA SER A 2 13.69 22.97 -19.82
C SER A 2 12.32 22.33 -19.95
N LEU A 3 12.11 21.21 -19.27
CA LEU A 3 10.77 20.66 -19.07
C LEU A 3 10.04 21.61 -18.10
N GLU A 4 9.14 22.43 -18.59
CA GLU A 4 8.19 23.14 -17.76
C GLU A 4 7.37 22.09 -16.98
N ARG A 5 7.63 22.00 -15.68
CA ARG A 5 6.75 21.26 -14.77
C ARG A 5 5.42 21.99 -14.74
N THR A 6 4.41 21.45 -15.39
CA THR A 6 3.04 21.92 -15.22
C THR A 6 2.66 21.72 -13.75
N ASN A 7 2.60 22.84 -13.02
CA ASN A 7 2.27 22.87 -11.59
C ASN A 7 0.77 22.67 -11.40
N THR A 8 0.26 21.48 -11.76
CA THR A 8 -1.10 21.10 -11.40
C THR A 8 -1.06 20.78 -9.91
N PRO A 9 -1.82 21.47 -9.05
CA PRO A 9 -1.81 21.20 -7.62
C PRO A 9 -2.17 19.73 -7.39
N GLY A 10 -1.27 19.02 -6.71
CA GLY A 10 -1.46 17.60 -6.36
C GLY A 10 -2.71 17.45 -5.49
N ARG A 11 -3.50 16.40 -5.73
CA ARG A 11 -4.65 16.10 -4.90
C ARG A 11 -4.21 15.32 -3.67
N LEU A 12 -4.44 15.88 -2.48
CA LEU A 12 -4.20 15.20 -1.21
C LEU A 12 -5.38 14.27 -0.87
N TRP A 13 -5.08 13.02 -0.54
CA TRP A 13 -6.03 12.02 -0.09
C TRP A 13 -5.68 11.64 1.36
N ILE A 14 -6.61 11.85 2.29
CA ILE A 14 -6.45 11.51 3.70
C ILE A 14 -7.36 10.34 4.02
N GLY A 15 -6.84 9.35 4.72
CA GLY A 15 -7.55 8.15 5.14
C GLY A 15 -6.79 7.41 6.22
N THR A 16 -7.28 6.24 6.59
CA THR A 16 -6.69 5.42 7.64
C THR A 16 -6.25 4.06 7.12
N SER A 17 -5.35 3.43 7.88
CA SER A 17 -4.95 2.04 7.70
C SER A 17 -6.01 1.12 8.29
N GLY A 18 -6.97 0.71 7.45
CA GLY A 18 -8.19 0.02 7.84
C GLY A 18 -9.34 0.97 8.21
N TYR A 19 -10.54 0.41 8.20
CA TYR A 19 -11.78 1.15 8.50
C TYR A 19 -12.73 0.36 9.42
N SER A 20 -12.50 -0.94 9.61
CA SER A 20 -13.44 -1.83 10.32
C SER A 20 -12.96 -2.11 11.74
N TYR A 21 -13.04 -1.09 12.58
CA TYR A 21 -12.66 -1.14 13.99
C TYR A 21 -13.88 -0.97 14.88
N THR A 22 -14.20 -1.99 15.70
CA THR A 22 -15.33 -1.96 16.63
C THR A 22 -15.18 -0.88 17.69
N GLU A 23 -13.96 -0.57 18.09
CA GLU A 23 -13.60 0.49 19.03
C GLU A 23 -14.08 1.87 18.56
N TRP A 24 -14.19 2.07 17.25
CA TRP A 24 -14.68 3.34 16.68
C TRP A 24 -16.19 3.54 16.86
N VAL A 25 -16.94 2.48 17.14
CA VAL A 25 -18.35 2.59 17.58
C VAL A 25 -18.38 3.20 18.99
N ASN A 26 -17.53 2.70 19.89
CA ASN A 26 -17.45 3.20 21.26
C ASN A 26 -16.90 4.64 21.32
N ALA A 27 -16.02 4.99 20.40
CA ALA A 27 -15.47 6.34 20.25
C ALA A 27 -16.43 7.33 19.55
N GLY A 28 -17.61 6.87 19.10
CA GLY A 28 -18.62 7.74 18.48
C GLY A 28 -18.37 8.07 16.99
N PHE A 29 -17.36 7.46 16.36
CA PHE A 29 -17.14 7.64 14.91
C PHE A 29 -18.22 6.91 14.10
N TYR A 30 -18.59 5.72 14.50
CA TYR A 30 -19.74 5.00 13.96
C TYR A 30 -20.94 5.08 14.89
N PRO A 31 -22.17 5.11 14.36
CA PRO A 31 -23.38 5.04 15.17
C PRO A 31 -23.40 3.79 16.07
N PRO A 32 -24.03 3.84 17.25
CA PRO A 32 -24.22 2.66 18.11
C PRO A 32 -24.86 1.49 17.34
N GLY A 33 -24.37 0.27 17.55
CA GLY A 33 -24.87 -0.94 16.91
C GLY A 33 -24.39 -1.17 15.47
N THR A 34 -23.50 -0.32 14.93
CA THR A 34 -22.93 -0.50 13.60
C THR A 34 -22.16 -1.83 13.51
N ARG A 35 -22.49 -2.67 12.52
CA ARG A 35 -21.82 -3.94 12.24
C ARG A 35 -20.71 -3.73 11.18
N SER A 36 -19.70 -4.59 11.16
CA SER A 36 -18.54 -4.49 10.25
C SER A 36 -18.93 -4.31 8.77
N GLY A 37 -19.96 -5.01 8.29
CA GLY A 37 -20.44 -4.86 6.91
C GLY A 37 -21.06 -3.50 6.57
N GLN A 38 -21.37 -2.68 7.58
CA GLN A 38 -21.95 -1.34 7.43
C GLN A 38 -20.89 -0.24 7.55
N MET A 39 -19.69 -0.59 8.01
CA MET A 39 -18.64 0.40 8.33
C MET A 39 -18.09 1.10 7.10
N LEU A 40 -17.82 0.38 5.99
CA LEU A 40 -17.24 1.01 4.80
C LEU A 40 -18.10 2.13 4.21
N PRO A 41 -19.43 1.96 4.00
CA PRO A 41 -20.28 3.06 3.53
C PRO A 41 -20.29 4.27 4.48
N LEU A 42 -20.24 4.04 5.81
CA LEU A 42 -20.19 5.11 6.81
C LEU A 42 -18.82 5.80 6.80
N TYR A 43 -17.74 5.03 6.79
CA TYR A 43 -16.37 5.53 6.69
C TYR A 43 -16.17 6.43 5.46
N ALA A 44 -16.70 6.01 4.32
CA ALA A 44 -16.57 6.71 3.05
C ALA A 44 -17.30 8.07 3.00
N ARG A 45 -18.13 8.40 4.00
CA ARG A 45 -18.73 9.75 4.14
C ARG A 45 -17.71 10.76 4.66
N THR A 46 -16.70 10.30 5.40
CA THR A 46 -15.68 11.16 6.02
C THR A 46 -14.36 11.14 5.27
N PHE A 47 -13.92 9.96 4.83
CA PHE A 47 -12.64 9.76 4.20
C PHE A 47 -12.79 9.25 2.76
N PRO A 48 -12.03 9.79 1.81
CA PRO A 48 -12.09 9.39 0.39
C PRO A 48 -11.25 8.17 0.05
N VAL A 49 -10.42 7.67 0.98
CA VAL A 49 -9.48 6.57 0.77
C VAL A 49 -9.28 5.77 2.04
N THR A 50 -9.00 4.47 1.91
CA THR A 50 -8.53 3.62 3.01
C THR A 50 -7.46 2.66 2.54
N GLU A 51 -6.56 2.25 3.44
CA GLU A 51 -5.64 1.14 3.22
C GLU A 51 -6.30 -0.17 3.65
N LEU A 52 -6.20 -1.19 2.80
CA LEU A 52 -6.70 -2.54 3.07
C LEU A 52 -5.63 -3.36 3.79
N ASN A 53 -5.63 -3.30 5.12
CA ASN A 53 -4.69 -4.06 5.95
C ASN A 53 -4.92 -5.56 5.94
N PHE A 54 -6.16 -6.02 5.78
CA PHE A 54 -6.46 -7.45 5.82
C PHE A 54 -5.75 -8.23 4.70
N THR A 55 -5.42 -7.60 3.58
CA THR A 55 -4.68 -8.21 2.47
C THR A 55 -3.24 -8.59 2.84
N TRP A 56 -2.70 -8.02 3.91
CA TRP A 56 -1.42 -8.44 4.46
C TRP A 56 -1.51 -9.78 5.19
N TYR A 57 -2.61 -10.01 5.93
CA TYR A 57 -2.83 -11.24 6.70
C TYR A 57 -3.33 -12.39 5.84
N GLN A 58 -4.10 -12.09 4.79
CA GLN A 58 -4.76 -13.09 3.94
C GLN A 58 -4.60 -12.71 2.48
N MET A 59 -4.32 -13.72 1.65
CA MET A 59 -4.34 -13.54 0.20
C MET A 59 -5.73 -13.02 -0.25
N PRO A 60 -5.83 -11.87 -0.93
CA PRO A 60 -7.10 -11.33 -1.35
C PRO A 60 -7.81 -12.27 -2.33
N LYS A 61 -9.14 -12.34 -2.22
CA LYS A 61 -9.99 -13.10 -3.14
C LYS A 61 -10.83 -12.12 -3.96
N ALA A 62 -10.78 -12.21 -5.29
CA ALA A 62 -11.46 -11.27 -6.19
C ALA A 62 -12.95 -11.06 -5.84
N ALA A 63 -13.69 -12.14 -5.55
CA ALA A 63 -15.10 -12.04 -5.19
C ALA A 63 -15.33 -11.26 -3.86
N ALA A 64 -14.41 -11.35 -2.91
CA ALA A 64 -14.51 -10.60 -1.66
C ALA A 64 -14.18 -9.11 -1.87
N ILE A 65 -13.13 -8.83 -2.64
CA ILE A 65 -12.74 -7.46 -3.03
C ILE A 65 -13.87 -6.81 -3.85
N GLU A 66 -14.47 -7.53 -4.78
CA GLU A 66 -15.59 -7.02 -5.59
C GLU A 66 -16.79 -6.62 -4.72
N ARG A 67 -17.23 -7.51 -3.81
CA ARG A 67 -18.32 -7.20 -2.88
C ARG A 67 -18.01 -5.99 -2.00
N MET A 68 -16.75 -5.90 -1.51
CA MET A 68 -16.32 -4.79 -0.68
C MET A 68 -16.36 -3.46 -1.46
N ARG A 69 -15.76 -3.41 -2.66
CA ARG A 69 -15.69 -2.17 -3.43
C ARG A 69 -17.08 -1.64 -3.83
N GLN A 70 -18.05 -2.54 -4.04
CA GLN A 70 -19.44 -2.17 -4.36
C GLN A 70 -20.14 -1.45 -3.19
N LEU A 71 -19.66 -1.61 -1.96
CA LEU A 71 -20.17 -0.87 -0.79
C LEU A 71 -19.61 0.56 -0.72
N ALA A 72 -18.55 0.86 -1.45
CA ALA A 72 -17.96 2.19 -1.47
C ALA A 72 -18.59 3.07 -2.55
N PRO A 73 -18.75 4.39 -2.30
CA PRO A 73 -19.31 5.29 -3.29
C PRO A 73 -18.39 5.46 -4.50
N PRO A 74 -18.93 5.91 -5.64
CA PRO A 74 -18.12 6.29 -6.80
C PRO A 74 -17.03 7.29 -6.41
N GLY A 75 -15.80 7.07 -6.88
CA GLY A 75 -14.66 7.94 -6.55
C GLY A 75 -13.90 7.58 -5.28
N PHE A 76 -14.43 6.70 -4.42
CA PHE A 76 -13.67 6.17 -3.27
C PHE A 76 -12.47 5.33 -3.73
N ARG A 77 -11.36 5.44 -3.01
CA ARG A 77 -10.08 4.83 -3.37
C ARG A 77 -9.59 3.83 -2.31
N PHE A 78 -8.78 2.90 -2.76
CA PHE A 78 -8.16 1.89 -1.92
C PHE A 78 -6.67 1.84 -2.17
N ALA A 79 -5.86 1.84 -1.11
CA ALA A 79 -4.51 1.29 -1.12
C ALA A 79 -4.60 -0.16 -0.62
N ALA A 80 -3.89 -1.09 -1.25
CA ALA A 80 -3.92 -2.49 -0.85
C ALA A 80 -2.52 -2.92 -0.37
N LYS A 81 -2.43 -3.37 0.89
CA LYS A 81 -1.15 -3.82 1.45
C LYS A 81 -0.77 -5.18 0.85
N LEU A 82 0.46 -5.31 0.37
CA LEU A 82 0.95 -6.57 -0.17
C LEU A 82 1.02 -7.62 0.94
N THR A 83 0.66 -8.88 0.63
CA THR A 83 0.60 -9.95 1.63
C THR A 83 1.96 -10.20 2.30
N ARG A 84 1.93 -10.60 3.58
CA ARG A 84 3.13 -10.87 4.39
C ARG A 84 4.05 -11.93 3.78
N THR A 85 3.49 -12.89 3.05
CA THR A 85 4.26 -13.94 2.38
C THR A 85 5.11 -13.42 1.21
N LEU A 86 4.89 -12.18 0.78
CA LEU A 86 5.68 -11.46 -0.23
C LEU A 86 6.57 -10.37 0.36
N THR A 87 6.45 -10.07 1.67
CA THR A 87 7.21 -8.98 2.30
C THR A 87 7.99 -9.42 3.54
N HIS A 88 7.45 -10.31 4.36
CA HIS A 88 8.00 -10.73 5.65
C HIS A 88 8.40 -12.22 5.69
N GLU A 89 7.61 -13.08 5.08
CA GLU A 89 7.75 -14.55 5.12
C GLU A 89 8.01 -15.11 3.71
N ILE A 90 9.05 -14.60 3.05
CA ILE A 90 9.31 -14.87 1.64
C ILE A 90 9.79 -16.31 1.44
N ASN A 91 9.01 -17.11 0.69
CA ASN A 91 9.42 -18.44 0.25
C ASN A 91 9.99 -18.36 -1.18
N PRO A 92 11.29 -18.66 -1.39
CA PRO A 92 11.94 -18.55 -2.70
C PRO A 92 11.27 -19.35 -3.82
N ASN A 93 10.61 -20.46 -3.48
CA ASN A 93 10.01 -21.38 -4.46
C ASN A 93 8.54 -21.04 -4.78
N GLN A 94 7.88 -20.19 -3.99
CA GLN A 94 6.42 -19.97 -4.09
C GLN A 94 6.02 -18.53 -4.41
N TRP A 95 6.89 -17.56 -4.13
CA TRP A 95 6.52 -16.15 -4.17
C TRP A 95 5.97 -15.68 -5.53
N ARG A 96 6.48 -16.19 -6.66
CA ARG A 96 5.96 -15.81 -7.99
C ARG A 96 4.50 -16.25 -8.19
N GLY A 97 4.16 -17.48 -7.79
CA GLY A 97 2.77 -17.93 -7.80
C GLY A 97 1.88 -17.12 -6.88
N GLN A 98 2.42 -16.68 -5.74
CA GLN A 98 1.69 -15.79 -4.80
C GLN A 98 1.50 -14.38 -5.36
N VAL A 99 2.44 -13.85 -6.15
CA VAL A 99 2.24 -12.59 -6.87
C VAL A 99 1.08 -12.69 -7.86
N SER A 100 1.00 -13.77 -8.64
CA SER A 100 -0.11 -14.00 -9.55
C SER A 100 -1.45 -14.04 -8.80
N GLN A 101 -1.52 -14.82 -7.71
CA GLN A 101 -2.72 -14.92 -6.88
C GLN A 101 -3.13 -13.55 -6.29
N TYR A 102 -2.15 -12.76 -5.84
CA TYR A 102 -2.41 -11.43 -5.31
C TYR A 102 -2.98 -10.50 -6.38
N ARG A 103 -2.36 -10.49 -7.58
CA ARG A 103 -2.84 -9.70 -8.72
C ARG A 103 -4.28 -10.05 -9.10
N ASP A 104 -4.58 -11.34 -9.19
CA ASP A 104 -5.94 -11.83 -9.47
C ASP A 104 -6.92 -11.39 -8.38
N GLY A 105 -6.49 -11.47 -7.11
CA GLY A 105 -7.30 -11.08 -5.97
C GLY A 105 -7.69 -9.61 -5.94
N ILE A 106 -6.77 -8.70 -6.34
CA ILE A 106 -7.05 -7.24 -6.36
C ILE A 106 -7.56 -6.74 -7.71
N ALA A 107 -7.67 -7.60 -8.72
CA ALA A 107 -8.08 -7.22 -10.07
C ALA A 107 -9.36 -6.37 -10.13
N PRO A 108 -10.41 -6.61 -9.29
CA PRO A 108 -11.60 -5.76 -9.28
C PRO A 108 -11.33 -4.29 -8.98
N LEU A 109 -10.35 -3.97 -8.10
CA LEU A 109 -9.96 -2.59 -7.79
C LEU A 109 -9.23 -1.93 -8.97
N VAL A 110 -8.40 -2.71 -9.66
CA VAL A 110 -7.67 -2.25 -10.85
C VAL A 110 -8.65 -1.93 -11.98
N GLN A 111 -9.55 -2.87 -12.30
CA GLN A 111 -10.56 -2.73 -13.35
C GLN A 111 -11.50 -1.54 -13.10
N ALA A 112 -11.91 -1.34 -11.85
CA ALA A 112 -12.75 -0.23 -11.42
C ALA A 112 -11.99 1.11 -11.30
N ARG A 113 -10.67 1.12 -11.52
CA ARG A 113 -9.80 2.30 -11.31
C ARG A 113 -9.91 2.88 -9.89
N GLN A 114 -10.16 2.02 -8.90
CA GLN A 114 -10.26 2.41 -7.49
C GLN A 114 -8.98 2.13 -6.70
N LEU A 115 -8.00 1.40 -7.28
CA LEU A 115 -6.71 1.16 -6.66
C LEU A 115 -5.80 2.40 -6.80
N THR A 116 -5.32 2.95 -5.68
CA THR A 116 -4.35 4.06 -5.65
C THR A 116 -2.93 3.58 -5.48
N ALA A 117 -2.72 2.54 -4.68
CA ALA A 117 -1.40 1.96 -4.45
C ALA A 117 -1.49 0.49 -4.03
N VAL A 118 -0.47 -0.27 -4.41
CA VAL A 118 -0.09 -1.52 -3.73
C VAL A 118 1.07 -1.19 -2.80
N LEU A 119 0.86 -1.32 -1.49
CA LEU A 119 1.86 -1.00 -0.48
C LEU A 119 2.76 -2.21 -0.19
N LEU A 120 4.02 -2.10 -0.57
CA LEU A 120 5.08 -3.05 -0.25
C LEU A 120 5.82 -2.57 1.01
N GLN A 121 5.29 -2.89 2.18
CA GLN A 121 5.94 -2.55 3.45
C GLN A 121 6.88 -3.69 3.87
N PHE A 122 8.19 -3.40 3.97
CA PHE A 122 9.20 -4.37 4.38
C PHE A 122 9.58 -4.18 5.86
N PRO A 123 9.88 -5.31 6.57
CA PRO A 123 10.26 -5.25 7.99
C PRO A 123 11.67 -4.65 8.19
N PRO A 124 12.02 -4.24 9.43
CA PRO A 124 13.36 -3.77 9.75
C PRO A 124 14.49 -4.78 9.45
N SER A 125 14.19 -6.08 9.42
CA SER A 125 15.14 -7.13 9.04
C SER A 125 15.47 -7.16 7.54
N PHE A 126 14.66 -6.49 6.70
CA PHE A 126 14.88 -6.43 5.26
C PHE A 126 15.92 -5.35 4.91
N SER A 127 17.18 -5.64 5.22
CA SER A 127 18.31 -4.77 4.91
C SER A 127 18.65 -4.82 3.40
N ARG A 128 19.46 -3.85 2.91
CA ARG A 128 19.86 -3.78 1.48
C ARG A 128 20.95 -4.81 1.12
N ALA A 129 20.86 -6.02 1.62
CA ALA A 129 21.74 -7.14 1.27
C ALA A 129 21.55 -7.55 -0.22
N PRO A 130 22.57 -8.18 -0.87
CA PRO A 130 22.49 -8.57 -2.28
C PRO A 130 21.26 -9.41 -2.64
N GLN A 131 20.88 -10.36 -1.79
CA GLN A 131 19.68 -11.20 -1.99
C GLN A 131 18.38 -10.38 -1.94
N HIS A 132 18.26 -9.44 -0.99
CA HIS A 132 17.07 -8.59 -0.87
C HIS A 132 16.95 -7.61 -2.04
N ARG A 133 18.07 -7.08 -2.54
CA ARG A 133 18.06 -6.23 -3.73
C ARG A 133 17.57 -6.98 -4.97
N ARG A 134 18.07 -8.22 -5.17
CA ARG A 134 17.61 -9.06 -6.28
C ARG A 134 16.14 -9.42 -6.16
N TYR A 135 15.71 -9.78 -4.95
CA TYR A 135 14.31 -10.09 -4.68
C TYR A 135 13.40 -8.88 -4.96
N LEU A 136 13.72 -7.71 -4.39
CA LEU A 136 12.93 -6.50 -4.59
C LEU A 136 12.83 -6.14 -6.07
N ALA A 137 13.93 -6.16 -6.80
CA ALA A 137 13.92 -5.87 -8.23
C ALA A 137 12.99 -6.82 -9.00
N ALA A 138 13.10 -8.12 -8.75
CA ALA A 138 12.25 -9.13 -9.40
C ALA A 138 10.77 -9.00 -8.98
N LEU A 139 10.49 -8.68 -7.70
CA LEU A 139 9.13 -8.45 -7.21
C LEU A 139 8.47 -7.24 -7.88
N LEU A 140 9.22 -6.14 -8.04
CA LEU A 140 8.74 -4.95 -8.74
C LEU A 140 8.47 -5.23 -10.23
N ASP A 141 9.29 -6.08 -10.87
CA ASP A 141 9.08 -6.51 -12.25
C ASP A 141 7.80 -7.36 -12.39
N GLU A 142 7.57 -8.31 -11.48
CA GLU A 142 6.36 -9.15 -11.46
C GLU A 142 5.07 -8.35 -11.14
N LEU A 143 5.19 -7.25 -10.39
CA LEU A 143 4.07 -6.35 -10.07
C LEU A 143 3.92 -5.19 -11.06
N ALA A 144 4.72 -5.16 -12.15
CA ALA A 144 4.68 -4.07 -13.13
C ALA A 144 3.25 -3.84 -13.67
N GLY A 145 2.95 -2.55 -13.92
CA GLY A 145 1.62 -2.11 -14.37
C GLY A 145 0.63 -1.81 -13.23
N LEU A 146 0.98 -2.13 -11.96
CA LEU A 146 0.23 -1.68 -10.79
C LEU A 146 0.85 -0.37 -10.24
N PRO A 147 0.05 0.50 -9.59
CA PRO A 147 0.58 1.65 -8.86
C PRO A 147 1.30 1.15 -7.60
N LEU A 148 2.63 1.14 -7.60
CA LEU A 148 3.43 0.59 -6.51
C LEU A 148 3.90 1.68 -5.55
N ALA A 149 3.84 1.38 -4.24
CA ALA A 149 4.44 2.18 -3.19
C ALA A 149 5.28 1.27 -2.28
N VAL A 150 6.55 1.64 -2.05
CA VAL A 150 7.48 0.87 -1.22
C VAL A 150 7.77 1.64 0.05
N GLU A 151 7.59 0.95 1.18
CA GLU A 151 7.93 1.43 2.51
C GLU A 151 9.09 0.61 3.07
N PHE A 152 10.22 1.27 3.28
CA PHE A 152 11.38 0.66 3.93
C PHE A 152 11.40 1.01 5.40
N ARG A 153 11.80 0.04 6.22
CA ARG A 153 12.02 0.21 7.66
C ARG A 153 13.50 0.18 8.05
N HIS A 154 14.39 -0.25 7.16
CA HIS A 154 15.83 -0.37 7.43
C HIS A 154 16.62 0.75 6.75
N ALA A 155 17.48 1.46 7.51
CA ALA A 155 18.26 2.61 7.05
C ALA A 155 19.13 2.35 5.81
N SER A 156 19.61 1.12 5.60
CA SER A 156 20.48 0.79 4.46
C SER A 156 19.84 1.02 3.08
N TRP A 157 18.52 1.19 2.99
CA TRP A 157 17.83 1.51 1.75
C TRP A 157 17.83 3.00 1.41
N ALA A 158 18.16 3.88 2.38
CA ALA A 158 18.22 5.33 2.18
C ALA A 158 19.49 5.72 1.41
N THR A 159 19.48 5.53 0.10
CA THR A 159 20.61 5.89 -0.78
C THR A 159 20.08 6.46 -2.09
N ASP A 160 20.83 7.43 -2.67
CA ASP A 160 20.47 8.06 -3.97
C ASP A 160 20.25 7.04 -5.08
N ARG A 161 21.04 5.96 -5.08
CA ARG A 161 20.89 4.88 -6.06
C ARG A 161 19.53 4.17 -5.94
N VAL A 162 19.01 4.00 -4.73
CA VAL A 162 17.68 3.40 -4.51
C VAL A 162 16.61 4.38 -4.95
N PHE A 163 16.74 5.65 -4.61
CA PHE A 163 15.78 6.69 -4.99
C PHE A 163 15.69 6.83 -6.52
N ALA A 164 16.82 6.93 -7.20
CA ALA A 164 16.88 6.96 -8.66
C ALA A 164 16.27 5.72 -9.33
N GLU A 165 16.46 4.53 -8.76
CA GLU A 165 15.86 3.30 -9.29
C GLU A 165 14.34 3.26 -9.10
N LEU A 166 13.83 3.70 -7.95
CA LEU A 166 12.39 3.81 -7.71
C LEU A 166 11.74 4.83 -8.65
N GLU A 167 12.39 5.99 -8.85
CA GLU A 167 11.94 7.02 -9.79
C GLU A 167 11.89 6.47 -11.23
N ARG A 168 12.96 5.82 -11.69
CA ARG A 168 13.02 5.17 -13.01
C ARG A 168 11.88 4.17 -13.22
N ARG A 169 11.51 3.43 -12.17
CA ARG A 169 10.41 2.46 -12.17
C ARG A 169 9.04 3.09 -11.96
N ARG A 170 8.95 4.40 -11.71
CA ARG A 170 7.72 5.08 -11.30
C ARG A 170 7.07 4.42 -10.09
N THR A 171 7.89 3.99 -9.14
CA THR A 171 7.49 3.40 -7.87
C THR A 171 7.59 4.45 -6.79
N THR A 172 6.51 4.69 -6.07
CA THR A 172 6.46 5.68 -4.99
C THR A 172 7.28 5.20 -3.80
N LEU A 173 8.09 6.08 -3.21
CA LEU A 173 8.69 5.86 -1.90
C LEU A 173 7.75 6.42 -0.83
N VAL A 174 7.41 5.58 0.15
CA VAL A 174 6.57 6.01 1.29
C VAL A 174 7.43 6.74 2.30
N ALA A 175 7.05 7.97 2.64
CA ALA A 175 7.62 8.69 3.76
C ALA A 175 6.90 8.29 5.05
N VAL A 176 7.65 7.95 6.08
CA VAL A 176 7.13 7.54 7.39
C VAL A 176 7.51 8.59 8.41
N ASP A 177 6.53 9.06 9.17
CA ASP A 177 6.73 9.92 10.34
C ASP A 177 6.50 9.08 11.61
N GLU A 178 7.57 8.55 12.15
CA GLU A 178 7.58 7.72 13.36
C GLU A 178 8.73 8.15 14.28
N PRO A 179 8.71 7.77 15.57
CA PRO A 179 9.82 8.07 16.47
C PRO A 179 11.16 7.56 15.91
N ALA A 180 12.18 8.42 15.95
CA ALA A 180 13.51 8.07 15.46
C ALA A 180 14.12 6.98 16.36
N LEU A 181 14.34 5.80 15.79
CA LEU A 181 15.04 4.69 16.45
C LEU A 181 16.29 4.31 15.64
N PRO A 182 17.36 3.83 16.30
CA PRO A 182 18.58 3.41 15.61
C PRO A 182 18.30 2.34 14.55
N GLY A 183 18.87 2.53 13.35
CA GLY A 183 18.76 1.54 12.25
C GLY A 183 17.47 1.60 11.44
N LEU A 184 16.48 2.40 11.82
CA LEU A 184 15.28 2.61 11.01
C LEU A 184 15.57 3.51 9.80
N PHE A 185 14.69 3.41 8.81
CA PHE A 185 14.72 4.27 7.62
C PHE A 185 14.55 5.74 8.06
N PRO A 186 15.40 6.68 7.59
CA PRO A 186 15.33 8.05 8.04
C PRO A 186 14.03 8.73 7.60
N ARG A 187 13.57 9.68 8.43
CA ARG A 187 12.51 10.60 8.03
C ARG A 187 12.96 11.38 6.80
N LEU A 188 12.08 11.49 5.83
CA LEU A 188 12.33 12.31 4.64
C LEU A 188 11.73 13.71 4.87
N ASP A 189 12.57 14.73 4.78
CA ASP A 189 12.16 16.11 5.05
C ASP A 189 11.33 16.74 3.94
N VAL A 190 11.39 16.18 2.73
CA VAL A 190 10.68 16.72 1.57
C VAL A 190 10.16 15.58 0.69
N VAL A 191 8.86 15.60 0.46
CA VAL A 191 8.22 14.86 -0.62
C VAL A 191 7.84 15.91 -1.68
N THR A 192 8.73 16.13 -2.63
CA THR A 192 8.49 17.06 -3.76
C THR A 192 8.04 16.29 -5.00
#